data_19bc198e1a8684dc82f127ff444fb16b
#
_entry.id   19bc198e1a8684dc82f127ff444fb16b
#
_cell.length_a   1.000
_cell.length_b   1.000
_cell.length_c   1.000
_cell.angle_alpha   90.00
_cell.angle_beta   90.00
_cell.angle_gamma   90.00
#
_symmetry.space_group_name_H-M   'P 1'
#
loop_
_entity.id
_entity.type
_entity.pdbx_description
1 polymer ?
#
loop_
_entity_poly.entity_id
_entity_poly.type
_entity_poly.pdbx_seq_one_letter_code
_entity_poly.pdbx_strand_id
1 'polypeptide(L)'
;VTESATPTRERRRAETTRILVSLARQATAAAGLNGFTIEELCEQAGISRRTFFNYFASKEDAVLGIPLHTDDAEANALFVGMRPRTAPGTLSASLLTDLAALIEGRWAALEFDQASAHELMAAAEREPRLVTHMLERHHEDEKKDVALVARREGLSEDDPRAAAAVQIVGHLARLAVPASLDPDDPRTFAEVLEASLDAAREVFATQSPSS
;
A
#
# COMPACT_ATOMS: atom_id res chain seq x y z
N VAL A 1 -28.55 -21.07 6.74
CA VAL A 1 -27.80 -21.43 5.53
C VAL A 1 -27.61 -20.17 4.71
N THR A 2 -26.65 -19.33 5.11
CA THR A 2 -26.21 -18.15 4.33
C THR A 2 -24.69 -18.07 4.40
N GLU A 3 -24.07 -19.15 3.95
CA GLU A 3 -22.61 -19.23 3.84
C GLU A 3 -22.25 -19.31 2.35
N SER A 4 -21.35 -18.48 1.87
CA SER A 4 -20.64 -18.68 0.60
C SER A 4 -20.80 -17.67 -0.56
N ALA A 5 -21.37 -16.48 -0.35
CA ALA A 5 -21.38 -15.49 -1.45
C ALA A 5 -20.18 -14.51 -1.43
N THR A 6 -19.65 -14.20 -0.26
CA THR A 6 -18.58 -13.21 -0.06
C THR A 6 -17.22 -13.67 -0.61
N PRO A 7 -16.70 -14.86 -0.27
CA PRO A 7 -15.36 -15.29 -0.71
C PRO A 7 -15.22 -15.41 -2.24
N THR A 8 -16.29 -15.81 -2.92
CA THR A 8 -16.27 -15.99 -4.37
C THR A 8 -16.26 -14.65 -5.13
N ARG A 9 -16.94 -13.62 -4.60
CA ARG A 9 -17.00 -12.29 -5.21
C ARG A 9 -15.68 -11.54 -5.04
N GLU A 10 -15.10 -11.57 -3.85
CA GLU A 10 -13.80 -10.96 -3.55
C GLU A 10 -12.69 -11.61 -4.38
N ARG A 11 -12.68 -12.92 -4.46
CA ARG A 11 -11.71 -13.68 -5.26
C ARG A 11 -11.79 -13.33 -6.74
N ARG A 12 -13.01 -13.22 -7.30
CA ARG A 12 -13.21 -12.77 -8.69
C ARG A 12 -12.77 -11.31 -8.89
N ARG A 13 -13.01 -10.47 -7.89
CA ARG A 13 -12.57 -9.07 -7.93
C ARG A 13 -11.04 -8.99 -7.98
N ALA A 14 -10.34 -9.68 -7.08
CA ALA A 14 -8.88 -9.74 -7.04
C ALA A 14 -8.31 -10.28 -8.36
N GLU A 15 -8.88 -11.34 -8.92
CA GLU A 15 -8.45 -11.91 -10.20
C GLU A 15 -8.63 -10.92 -11.36
N THR A 16 -9.78 -10.25 -11.45
CA THR A 16 -10.02 -9.22 -12.47
C THR A 16 -9.05 -8.05 -12.32
N THR A 17 -8.77 -7.62 -11.08
CA THR A 17 -7.78 -6.58 -10.79
C THR A 17 -6.40 -6.97 -11.32
N ARG A 18 -5.93 -8.18 -11.03
CA ARG A 18 -4.62 -8.69 -11.50
C ARG A 18 -4.55 -8.72 -13.03
N ILE A 19 -5.58 -9.22 -13.70
CA ILE A 19 -5.64 -9.24 -15.16
C ILE A 19 -5.54 -7.83 -15.74
N LEU A 20 -6.33 -6.88 -15.24
CA LEU A 20 -6.32 -5.50 -15.70
C LEU A 20 -4.96 -4.82 -15.49
N VAL A 21 -4.33 -5.03 -14.33
CA VAL A 21 -3.01 -4.48 -14.00
C VAL A 21 -1.95 -5.03 -14.95
N SER A 22 -1.89 -6.34 -15.14
CA SER A 22 -0.92 -6.96 -16.05
C SER A 22 -1.11 -6.50 -17.50
N LEU A 23 -2.33 -6.48 -18.03
CA LEU A 23 -2.64 -5.96 -19.36
C LEU A 23 -2.23 -4.49 -19.52
N ALA A 24 -2.54 -3.64 -18.52
CA ALA A 24 -2.19 -2.21 -18.56
C ALA A 24 -0.67 -2.00 -18.53
N ARG A 25 0.08 -2.77 -17.73
CA ARG A 25 1.55 -2.73 -17.67
C ARG A 25 2.17 -3.16 -18.99
N GLN A 26 1.74 -4.29 -19.54
CA GLN A 26 2.24 -4.81 -20.81
C GLN A 26 1.96 -3.85 -21.96
N ALA A 27 0.75 -3.30 -22.06
CA ALA A 27 0.40 -2.31 -23.07
C ALA A 27 1.24 -1.03 -22.94
N THR A 28 1.48 -0.57 -21.69
CA THR A 28 2.32 0.61 -21.44
C THR A 28 3.78 0.36 -21.78
N ALA A 29 4.34 -0.78 -21.42
CA ALA A 29 5.71 -1.15 -21.76
C ALA A 29 5.92 -1.23 -23.29
N ALA A 30 4.92 -1.74 -24.01
CA ALA A 30 4.98 -1.88 -25.46
C ALA A 30 4.84 -0.54 -26.19
N ALA A 31 3.87 0.30 -25.83
CA ALA A 31 3.44 1.45 -26.63
C ALA A 31 3.30 2.78 -25.86
N GLY A 32 3.60 2.81 -24.56
CA GLY A 32 3.34 3.93 -23.66
C GLY A 32 1.85 4.10 -23.36
N LEU A 33 1.53 5.00 -22.41
CA LEU A 33 0.14 5.24 -21.99
C LEU A 33 -0.77 5.77 -23.11
N ASN A 34 -0.23 6.39 -24.13
CA ASN A 34 -1.00 6.87 -25.28
C ASN A 34 -1.20 5.82 -26.37
N GLY A 35 -0.50 4.68 -26.29
CA GLY A 35 -0.52 3.63 -27.31
C GLY A 35 -1.70 2.66 -27.21
N PHE A 36 -2.56 2.80 -26.21
CA PHE A 36 -3.76 1.95 -26.02
C PHE A 36 -4.91 2.74 -25.40
N THR A 37 -6.12 2.21 -25.52
CA THR A 37 -7.34 2.76 -24.95
C THR A 37 -7.86 1.90 -23.78
N ILE A 38 -8.71 2.49 -22.93
CA ILE A 38 -9.39 1.72 -21.87
C ILE A 38 -10.33 0.68 -22.50
N GLU A 39 -10.91 1.00 -23.66
CA GLU A 39 -11.77 0.11 -24.42
C GLU A 39 -11.02 -1.17 -24.86
N GLU A 40 -9.81 -1.02 -25.37
CA GLU A 40 -8.97 -2.16 -25.76
C GLU A 40 -8.57 -3.03 -24.56
N LEU A 41 -8.23 -2.42 -23.40
CA LEU A 41 -7.99 -3.17 -22.16
C LEU A 41 -9.25 -3.94 -21.72
N CYS A 42 -10.41 -3.29 -21.79
CA CYS A 42 -11.68 -3.90 -21.41
C CYS A 42 -12.04 -5.09 -22.31
N GLU A 43 -11.80 -4.97 -23.62
CA GLU A 43 -12.03 -6.05 -24.59
C GLU A 43 -11.12 -7.25 -24.26
N GLN A 44 -9.84 -7.02 -24.05
CA GLN A 44 -8.89 -8.07 -23.69
C GLN A 44 -9.21 -8.75 -22.34
N ALA A 45 -9.68 -7.97 -21.36
CA ALA A 45 -10.06 -8.49 -20.06
C ALA A 45 -11.47 -9.09 -20.02
N GLY A 46 -12.27 -8.98 -21.10
CA GLY A 46 -13.64 -9.47 -21.16
C GLY A 46 -14.62 -8.72 -20.25
N ILE A 47 -14.40 -7.42 -20.01
CA ILE A 47 -15.23 -6.58 -19.14
C ILE A 47 -15.77 -5.35 -19.85
N SER A 48 -16.75 -4.68 -19.25
CA SER A 48 -17.24 -3.40 -19.76
C SER A 48 -16.36 -2.22 -19.26
N ARG A 49 -16.37 -1.10 -20.00
CA ARG A 49 -15.75 0.17 -19.56
C ARG A 49 -16.29 0.62 -18.19
N ARG A 50 -17.59 0.46 -17.94
CA ARG A 50 -18.20 0.75 -16.63
C ARG A 50 -17.57 -0.12 -15.54
N THR A 51 -17.29 -1.38 -15.85
CA THR A 51 -16.64 -2.30 -14.92
C THR A 51 -15.22 -1.84 -14.63
N PHE A 52 -14.44 -1.40 -15.62
CA PHE A 52 -13.09 -0.84 -15.44
C PHE A 52 -13.09 0.30 -14.41
N PHE A 53 -13.99 1.27 -14.57
CA PHE A 53 -14.10 2.42 -13.65
C PHE A 53 -14.65 2.07 -12.26
N ASN A 54 -15.08 0.85 -12.01
CA ASN A 54 -15.32 0.33 -10.66
C ASN A 54 -14.03 -0.20 -9.99
N TYR A 55 -12.97 -0.42 -10.76
CA TYR A 55 -11.67 -0.90 -10.28
C TYR A 55 -10.63 0.20 -10.19
N PHE A 56 -10.54 1.05 -11.21
CA PHE A 56 -9.50 2.06 -11.35
C PHE A 56 -10.08 3.40 -11.79
N ALA A 57 -9.54 4.51 -11.28
CA ALA A 57 -9.97 5.85 -11.70
C ALA A 57 -9.36 6.26 -13.05
N SER A 58 -8.18 5.73 -13.38
CA SER A 58 -7.43 6.10 -14.58
C SER A 58 -6.63 4.92 -15.16
N LYS A 59 -6.02 5.09 -16.34
CA LYS A 59 -5.06 4.14 -16.89
C LYS A 59 -3.79 4.06 -16.05
N GLU A 60 -3.34 5.20 -15.56
CA GLU A 60 -2.20 5.33 -14.67
C GLU A 60 -2.39 4.50 -13.40
N ASP A 61 -3.55 4.62 -12.77
CA ASP A 61 -3.90 3.82 -11.59
C ASP A 61 -3.92 2.32 -11.90
N ALA A 62 -4.41 1.93 -13.07
CA ALA A 62 -4.40 0.53 -13.49
C ALA A 62 -2.98 -0.01 -13.69
N VAL A 63 -2.08 0.75 -14.31
CA VAL A 63 -0.67 0.38 -14.49
C VAL A 63 0.04 0.27 -13.13
N LEU A 64 -0.19 1.21 -12.23
CA LEU A 64 0.38 1.21 -10.88
C LEU A 64 -0.23 0.12 -9.99
N GLY A 65 -1.40 -0.40 -10.34
CA GLY A 65 -2.15 -1.35 -9.50
C GLY A 65 -2.82 -0.68 -8.31
N ILE A 66 -3.13 0.62 -8.41
CA ILE A 66 -3.79 1.41 -7.36
C ILE A 66 -5.31 1.32 -7.56
N PRO A 67 -6.03 0.55 -6.73
CA PRO A 67 -7.47 0.39 -6.91
C PRO A 67 -8.23 1.67 -6.54
N LEU A 68 -9.40 1.88 -7.17
CA LEU A 68 -10.30 3.00 -6.85
C LEU A 68 -10.77 2.99 -5.39
N HIS A 69 -10.98 1.79 -4.86
CA HIS A 69 -11.39 1.57 -3.47
C HIS A 69 -10.51 0.46 -2.88
N THR A 70 -9.76 0.80 -1.85
CA THR A 70 -9.14 -0.17 -0.96
C THR A 70 -10.15 -0.56 0.11
N ASP A 71 -10.28 -1.85 0.37
CA ASP A 71 -11.17 -2.34 1.44
C ASP A 71 -10.45 -2.30 2.81
N ASP A 72 -9.86 -1.14 3.10
CA ASP A 72 -9.06 -0.93 4.31
C ASP A 72 -9.92 -0.56 5.53
N ALA A 73 -11.24 -0.45 5.38
CA ALA A 73 -12.11 0.06 6.45
C ALA A 73 -12.05 -0.80 7.71
N GLU A 74 -12.05 -2.13 7.56
CA GLU A 74 -11.96 -3.07 8.68
C GLU A 74 -10.56 -3.03 9.32
N ALA A 75 -9.50 -3.09 8.51
CA ALA A 75 -8.12 -3.01 8.98
C ALA A 75 -7.85 -1.68 9.72
N ASN A 76 -8.35 -0.57 9.17
CA ASN A 76 -8.26 0.75 9.80
C ASN A 76 -9.04 0.81 11.12
N ALA A 77 -10.22 0.20 11.18
CA ALA A 77 -11.03 0.15 12.40
C ALA A 77 -10.34 -0.71 13.48
N LEU A 78 -9.77 -1.84 13.10
CA LEU A 78 -8.96 -2.68 13.98
C LEU A 78 -7.76 -1.92 14.52
N PHE A 79 -6.98 -1.26 13.65
CA PHE A 79 -5.83 -0.45 14.06
C PHE A 79 -6.20 0.61 15.08
N VAL A 80 -7.31 1.32 14.88
CA VAL A 80 -7.81 2.32 15.84
C VAL A 80 -8.25 1.66 17.14
N GLY A 81 -8.93 0.51 17.05
CA GLY A 81 -9.45 -0.25 18.22
C GLY A 81 -8.37 -0.91 19.08
N MET A 82 -7.21 -1.21 18.51
CA MET A 82 -6.08 -1.84 19.22
C MET A 82 -5.34 -0.88 20.17
N ARG A 83 -5.67 0.42 20.18
CA ARG A 83 -5.01 1.39 21.07
C ARG A 83 -5.15 0.98 22.53
N PRO A 84 -4.03 0.81 23.28
CA PRO A 84 -4.09 0.59 24.72
C PRO A 84 -4.72 1.79 25.44
N ARG A 85 -5.30 1.55 26.63
CA ARG A 85 -5.81 2.64 27.48
C ARG A 85 -4.64 3.46 28.02
N THR A 86 -4.34 4.57 27.36
CA THR A 86 -3.31 5.54 27.76
C THR A 86 -3.96 6.89 28.06
N ALA A 87 -3.24 7.76 28.77
CA ALA A 87 -3.69 9.13 28.99
C ALA A 87 -3.88 9.87 27.65
N PRO A 88 -4.88 10.76 27.52
CA PRO A 88 -5.08 11.56 26.32
C PRO A 88 -3.78 12.32 25.95
N GLY A 89 -3.45 12.31 24.66
CA GLY A 89 -2.26 12.98 24.12
C GLY A 89 -0.92 12.27 24.39
N THR A 90 -0.94 11.08 25.03
CA THR A 90 0.25 10.23 25.18
C THR A 90 0.24 9.17 24.09
N LEU A 91 1.35 9.05 23.35
CA LEU A 91 1.50 7.99 22.35
C LEU A 91 1.51 6.61 23.02
N SER A 92 0.83 5.67 22.42
CA SER A 92 0.90 4.27 22.87
C SER A 92 2.26 3.67 22.53
N ALA A 93 2.81 2.85 23.42
CA ALA A 93 4.09 2.17 23.19
C ALA A 93 4.05 1.23 21.98
N SER A 94 2.85 0.73 21.63
CA SER A 94 2.64 -0.17 20.50
C SER A 94 2.42 0.53 19.16
N LEU A 95 2.35 1.89 19.12
CA LEU A 95 1.96 2.62 17.91
C LEU A 95 2.74 2.20 16.65
N LEU A 96 4.07 2.20 16.73
CA LEU A 96 4.90 1.88 15.56
C LEU A 96 4.77 0.41 15.13
N THR A 97 4.61 -0.50 16.10
CA THR A 97 4.40 -1.93 15.81
C THR A 97 3.04 -2.16 15.16
N ASP A 98 1.99 -1.55 15.71
CA ASP A 98 0.63 -1.72 15.18
C ASP A 98 0.50 -1.06 13.79
N LEU A 99 1.19 0.07 13.56
CA LEU A 99 1.23 0.71 12.24
C LEU A 99 2.02 -0.13 11.22
N ALA A 100 3.12 -0.75 11.64
CA ALA A 100 3.86 -1.67 10.79
C ALA A 100 3.00 -2.88 10.39
N ALA A 101 2.26 -3.47 11.34
CA ALA A 101 1.34 -4.58 11.06
C ALA A 101 0.20 -4.17 10.10
N LEU A 102 -0.32 -2.94 10.20
CA LEU A 102 -1.30 -2.41 9.24
C LEU A 102 -0.71 -2.32 7.83
N ILE A 103 0.51 -1.79 7.69
CA ILE A 103 1.19 -1.67 6.39
C ILE A 103 1.53 -3.04 5.82
N GLU A 104 1.97 -3.98 6.66
CA GLU A 104 2.21 -5.38 6.28
C GLU A 104 0.95 -6.04 5.71
N GLY A 105 -0.19 -5.90 6.41
CA GLY A 105 -1.46 -6.42 5.94
C GLY A 105 -1.87 -5.85 4.58
N ARG A 106 -1.69 -4.55 4.37
CA ARG A 106 -1.93 -3.90 3.08
C ARG A 106 -0.99 -4.40 1.99
N TRP A 107 0.31 -4.57 2.32
CA TRP A 107 1.30 -5.12 1.40
C TRP A 107 0.94 -6.54 0.97
N ALA A 108 0.60 -7.40 1.91
CA ALA A 108 0.19 -8.78 1.63
C ALA A 108 -1.06 -8.84 0.74
N ALA A 109 -2.01 -7.92 0.91
CA ALA A 109 -3.22 -7.85 0.09
C ALA A 109 -2.97 -7.43 -1.36
N LEU A 110 -1.82 -6.79 -1.67
CA LEU A 110 -1.46 -6.43 -3.04
C LEU A 110 -1.04 -7.65 -3.87
N GLU A 111 -0.69 -8.77 -3.25
CA GLU A 111 -0.14 -9.97 -3.93
C GLU A 111 0.97 -9.59 -4.94
N PHE A 112 1.82 -8.62 -4.57
CA PHE A 112 2.84 -8.05 -5.44
C PHE A 112 4.09 -8.93 -5.40
N ASP A 113 4.39 -9.56 -6.53
CA ASP A 113 5.51 -10.48 -6.70
C ASP A 113 6.58 -9.90 -7.65
N GLN A 114 7.64 -10.67 -7.85
CA GLN A 114 8.75 -10.30 -8.73
C GLN A 114 8.30 -10.09 -10.19
N ALA A 115 7.37 -10.89 -10.69
CA ALA A 115 6.85 -10.73 -12.05
C ALA A 115 6.10 -9.39 -12.17
N SER A 116 5.26 -9.06 -11.20
CA SER A 116 4.56 -7.76 -11.09
C SER A 116 5.53 -6.59 -11.02
N ALA A 117 6.65 -6.74 -10.28
CA ALA A 117 7.70 -5.73 -10.20
C ALA A 117 8.38 -5.50 -11.55
N HIS A 118 8.72 -6.56 -12.28
CA HIS A 118 9.31 -6.48 -13.62
C HIS A 118 8.38 -5.77 -14.61
N GLU A 119 7.10 -6.16 -14.63
CA GLU A 119 6.10 -5.51 -15.50
C GLU A 119 5.96 -4.01 -15.18
N LEU A 120 5.94 -3.65 -13.90
CA LEU A 120 5.85 -2.25 -13.46
C LEU A 120 7.09 -1.45 -13.86
N MET A 121 8.28 -2.00 -13.66
CA MET A 121 9.54 -1.35 -14.05
C MET A 121 9.60 -1.10 -15.55
N ALA A 122 9.27 -2.09 -16.39
CA ALA A 122 9.23 -1.92 -17.84
C ALA A 122 8.23 -0.84 -18.28
N ALA A 123 7.05 -0.76 -17.62
CA ALA A 123 6.09 0.30 -17.88
C ALA A 123 6.61 1.69 -17.45
N ALA A 124 7.28 1.79 -16.29
CA ALA A 124 7.84 3.04 -15.78
C ALA A 124 9.03 3.55 -16.62
N GLU A 125 9.88 2.65 -17.14
CA GLU A 125 10.95 3.01 -18.07
C GLU A 125 10.39 3.60 -19.36
N ARG A 126 9.30 3.06 -19.85
CA ARG A 126 8.62 3.54 -21.06
C ARG A 126 7.86 4.84 -20.83
N GLU A 127 7.29 5.03 -19.64
CA GLU A 127 6.42 6.15 -19.29
C GLU A 127 6.82 6.78 -17.95
N PRO A 128 7.86 7.63 -17.90
CA PRO A 128 8.41 8.19 -16.67
C PRO A 128 7.41 8.99 -15.83
N ARG A 129 6.34 9.53 -16.43
CA ARG A 129 5.28 10.26 -15.69
C ARG A 129 4.51 9.36 -14.70
N LEU A 130 4.57 8.03 -14.86
CA LEU A 130 4.02 7.11 -13.87
C LEU A 130 4.68 7.27 -12.50
N VAL A 131 5.97 7.59 -12.46
CA VAL A 131 6.69 7.83 -11.21
C VAL A 131 6.12 9.06 -10.50
N THR A 132 5.84 10.15 -11.23
CA THR A 132 5.21 11.35 -10.66
C THR A 132 3.83 11.04 -10.11
N HIS A 133 3.01 10.33 -10.89
CA HIS A 133 1.67 9.91 -10.45
C HIS A 133 1.71 9.03 -9.20
N MET A 134 2.66 8.09 -9.14
CA MET A 134 2.88 7.25 -7.96
C MET A 134 3.24 8.08 -6.72
N LEU A 135 4.11 9.08 -6.86
CA LEU A 135 4.49 9.96 -5.75
C LEU A 135 3.31 10.81 -5.26
N GLU A 136 2.49 11.33 -6.17
CA GLU A 136 1.28 12.08 -5.83
C GLU A 136 0.28 11.20 -5.04
N ARG A 137 0.04 9.99 -5.51
CA ARG A 137 -0.83 9.02 -4.83
C ARG A 137 -0.30 8.64 -3.46
N HIS A 138 1.01 8.39 -3.36
CA HIS A 138 1.65 8.09 -2.09
C HIS A 138 1.47 9.23 -1.07
N HIS A 139 1.62 10.48 -1.51
CA HIS A 139 1.41 11.63 -0.64
C HIS A 139 -0.04 11.77 -0.14
N GLU A 140 -1.03 11.43 -0.98
CA GLU A 140 -2.44 11.40 -0.58
C GLU A 140 -2.72 10.30 0.46
N ASP A 141 -2.14 9.11 0.28
CA ASP A 141 -2.31 8.00 1.21
C ASP A 141 -1.58 8.25 2.53
N GLU A 142 -0.39 8.88 2.50
CA GLU A 142 0.32 9.34 3.69
C GLU A 142 -0.54 10.29 4.53
N LYS A 143 -1.25 11.24 3.92
CA LYS A 143 -2.17 12.15 4.64
C LYS A 143 -3.30 11.38 5.33
N LYS A 144 -3.87 10.37 4.67
CA LYS A 144 -4.92 9.52 5.26
C LYS A 144 -4.38 8.76 6.47
N ASP A 145 -3.16 8.22 6.36
CA ASP A 145 -2.53 7.48 7.44
C ASP A 145 -2.16 8.40 8.63
N VAL A 146 -1.73 9.64 8.38
CA VAL A 146 -1.51 10.64 9.44
C VAL A 146 -2.82 10.92 10.19
N ALA A 147 -3.93 11.14 9.47
CA ALA A 147 -5.24 11.34 10.10
C ALA A 147 -5.70 10.09 10.88
N LEU A 148 -5.40 8.89 10.36
CA LEU A 148 -5.72 7.63 11.03
C LEU A 148 -4.94 7.47 12.36
N VAL A 149 -3.63 7.78 12.35
CA VAL A 149 -2.78 7.75 13.55
C VAL A 149 -3.23 8.82 14.55
N ALA A 150 -3.51 10.04 14.10
CA ALA A 150 -4.01 11.11 14.96
C ALA A 150 -5.31 10.69 15.66
N ARG A 151 -6.26 10.14 14.91
CA ARG A 151 -7.52 9.60 15.46
C ARG A 151 -7.27 8.48 16.48
N ARG A 152 -6.37 7.54 16.16
CA ARG A 152 -6.02 6.44 17.07
C ARG A 152 -5.45 6.93 18.38
N GLU A 153 -4.50 7.87 18.33
CA GLU A 153 -3.79 8.36 19.51
C GLU A 153 -4.52 9.50 20.24
N GLY A 154 -5.64 9.99 19.72
CA GLY A 154 -6.37 11.12 20.28
C GLY A 154 -5.55 12.42 20.20
N LEU A 155 -4.82 12.60 19.11
CA LEU A 155 -4.03 13.79 18.80
C LEU A 155 -4.85 14.76 17.94
N SER A 156 -4.41 16.02 17.86
CA SER A 156 -4.90 16.95 16.84
C SER A 156 -4.41 16.53 15.45
N GLU A 157 -5.14 16.92 14.40
CA GLU A 157 -4.79 16.58 13.01
C GLU A 157 -3.42 17.14 12.59
N ASP A 158 -3.00 18.27 13.20
CA ASP A 158 -1.71 18.92 12.93
C ASP A 158 -0.58 18.47 13.88
N ASP A 159 -0.80 17.45 14.71
CA ASP A 159 0.22 17.00 15.66
C ASP A 159 1.38 16.33 14.90
N PRO A 160 2.62 16.88 15.01
CA PRO A 160 3.76 16.37 14.23
C PRO A 160 4.14 14.94 14.57
N ARG A 161 3.71 14.41 15.73
CA ARG A 161 4.00 13.03 16.14
C ARG A 161 3.28 12.01 15.28
N ALA A 162 2.06 12.34 14.80
CA ALA A 162 1.32 11.47 13.87
C ALA A 162 2.06 11.38 12.52
N ALA A 163 2.47 12.51 11.97
CA ALA A 163 3.25 12.54 10.72
C ALA A 163 4.60 11.82 10.87
N ALA A 164 5.31 12.06 11.99
CA ALA A 164 6.58 11.39 12.24
C ALA A 164 6.45 9.86 12.31
N ALA A 165 5.41 9.35 12.99
CA ALA A 165 5.17 7.90 13.04
C ALA A 165 4.93 7.30 11.65
N VAL A 166 4.08 7.94 10.83
CA VAL A 166 3.77 7.48 9.47
C VAL A 166 5.00 7.54 8.58
N GLN A 167 5.78 8.61 8.63
CA GLN A 167 6.98 8.75 7.82
C GLN A 167 8.06 7.73 8.19
N ILE A 168 8.28 7.49 9.49
CA ILE A 168 9.25 6.49 9.96
C ILE A 168 8.85 5.11 9.44
N VAL A 169 7.65 4.63 9.75
CA VAL A 169 7.23 3.28 9.37
C VAL A 169 7.09 3.15 7.87
N GLY A 170 6.52 4.15 7.19
CA GLY A 170 6.39 4.18 5.74
C GLY A 170 7.76 4.17 5.01
N HIS A 171 8.77 4.86 5.55
CA HIS A 171 10.13 4.80 4.99
C HIS A 171 10.76 3.41 5.17
N LEU A 172 10.65 2.82 6.36
CA LEU A 172 11.16 1.47 6.62
C LEU A 172 10.46 0.42 5.77
N ALA A 173 9.15 0.55 5.57
CA ALA A 173 8.39 -0.31 4.68
C ALA A 173 8.91 -0.22 3.22
N ARG A 174 9.17 0.99 2.70
CA ARG A 174 9.74 1.15 1.36
C ARG A 174 11.12 0.50 1.21
N LEU A 175 11.94 0.52 2.26
CA LEU A 175 13.24 -0.17 2.26
C LEU A 175 13.09 -1.70 2.27
N ALA A 176 11.98 -2.23 2.82
CA ALA A 176 11.71 -3.66 2.86
C ALA A 176 11.26 -4.23 1.50
N VAL A 177 10.64 -3.41 0.63
CA VAL A 177 10.11 -3.86 -0.67
C VAL A 177 11.17 -4.53 -1.55
N PRO A 178 12.34 -3.93 -1.86
CA PRO A 178 13.33 -4.58 -2.71
C PRO A 178 13.83 -5.91 -2.16
N ALA A 179 14.07 -5.99 -0.85
CA ALA A 179 14.53 -7.22 -0.21
C ALA A 179 13.48 -8.35 -0.31
N SER A 180 12.20 -8.03 -0.12
CA SER A 180 11.11 -9.01 -0.22
C SER A 180 10.85 -9.52 -1.64
N LEU A 181 11.39 -8.85 -2.66
CA LEU A 181 11.27 -9.22 -4.08
C LEU A 181 12.56 -9.85 -4.61
N ASP A 182 13.63 -9.89 -3.82
CA ASP A 182 14.91 -10.50 -4.19
C ASP A 182 14.83 -12.01 -4.03
N PRO A 183 14.99 -12.81 -5.10
CA PRO A 183 14.94 -14.26 -5.03
C PRO A 183 16.09 -14.86 -4.19
N ASP A 184 17.18 -14.13 -4.00
CA ASP A 184 18.33 -14.55 -3.21
C ASP A 184 18.21 -14.15 -1.73
N ASP A 185 17.24 -13.32 -1.35
CA ASP A 185 16.93 -12.97 0.05
C ASP A 185 15.73 -13.80 0.54
N PRO A 186 15.92 -14.70 1.50
CA PRO A 186 14.84 -15.54 2.00
C PRO A 186 13.85 -14.81 2.91
N ARG A 187 14.15 -13.56 3.29
CA ARG A 187 13.32 -12.80 4.24
C ARG A 187 12.06 -12.28 3.58
N THR A 188 10.97 -12.37 4.29
CA THR A 188 9.69 -11.76 3.93
C THR A 188 9.72 -10.24 4.15
N PHE A 189 8.76 -9.54 3.53
CA PHE A 189 8.54 -8.11 3.79
C PHE A 189 8.39 -7.82 5.29
N ALA A 190 7.60 -8.62 6.00
CA ALA A 190 7.38 -8.50 7.44
C ALA A 190 8.69 -8.59 8.24
N GLU A 191 9.49 -9.62 7.98
CA GLU A 191 10.77 -9.84 8.68
C GLU A 191 11.75 -8.69 8.46
N VAL A 192 11.83 -8.14 7.24
CA VAL A 192 12.71 -7.00 6.95
C VAL A 192 12.18 -5.72 7.60
N LEU A 193 10.87 -5.50 7.56
CA LEU A 193 10.26 -4.33 8.20
C LEU A 193 10.43 -4.37 9.72
N GLU A 194 10.19 -5.52 10.37
CA GLU A 194 10.35 -5.70 11.81
C GLU A 194 11.81 -5.47 12.24
N ALA A 195 12.77 -6.08 11.55
CA ALA A 195 14.19 -5.88 11.84
C ALA A 195 14.61 -4.40 11.68
N SER A 196 14.10 -3.72 10.66
CA SER A 196 14.37 -2.29 10.44
C SER A 196 13.77 -1.42 11.54
N LEU A 197 12.58 -1.76 12.03
CA LEU A 197 11.91 -1.06 13.10
C LEU A 197 12.66 -1.24 14.44
N ASP A 198 13.17 -2.44 14.71
CA ASP A 198 13.97 -2.69 15.91
C ASP A 198 15.30 -1.92 15.88
N ALA A 199 15.97 -1.91 14.73
CA ALA A 199 17.16 -1.09 14.56
C ALA A 199 16.89 0.41 14.78
N ALA A 200 15.77 0.92 14.28
CA ALA A 200 15.36 2.31 14.51
C ALA A 200 15.12 2.59 16.01
N ARG A 201 14.50 1.66 16.74
CA ARG A 201 14.29 1.76 18.19
C ARG A 201 15.61 1.83 18.96
N GLU A 202 16.58 1.01 18.62
CA GLU A 202 17.91 1.04 19.22
C GLU A 202 18.59 2.38 19.01
N VAL A 203 18.55 2.95 17.80
CA VAL A 203 19.12 4.24 17.48
C VAL A 203 18.48 5.34 18.32
N PHE A 204 17.15 5.36 18.48
CA PHE A 204 16.47 6.37 19.29
C PHE A 204 16.71 6.19 20.80
N ALA A 205 16.78 4.94 21.29
CA ALA A 205 17.04 4.66 22.70
C ALA A 205 18.42 5.15 23.15
N THR A 206 19.44 5.05 22.31
CA THR A 206 20.82 5.50 22.63
C THR A 206 20.97 7.01 22.71
N GLN A 207 20.00 7.78 22.20
CA GLN A 207 20.02 9.24 22.19
C GLN A 207 19.20 9.87 23.33
N SER A 208 18.54 9.08 24.15
CA SER A 208 17.85 9.60 25.33
C SER A 208 18.89 9.96 26.39
N PRO A 209 19.03 11.23 26.80
CA PRO A 209 19.96 11.60 27.84
C PRO A 209 19.60 10.89 29.14
N SER A 210 20.58 10.22 29.76
CA SER A 210 20.44 9.66 31.11
C SER A 210 20.05 10.79 32.05
N SER A 211 18.85 10.71 32.63
CA SER A 211 18.34 11.64 33.66
C SER A 211 19.07 11.43 34.96
#